data_f627ee2c21d70c14ac0c64f0ef40d7e6
#
_entry.id   f627ee2c21d70c14ac0c64f0ef40d7e6
#
_cell.length_a   1.000
_cell.length_b   1.000
_cell.length_c   1.000
_cell.angle_alpha   90.00
_cell.angle_beta   90.00
_cell.angle_gamma   90.00
#
_symmetry.space_group_name_H-M   'P 1'
#
loop_
_entity.id
_entity.type
_entity.pdbx_description
1 polymer ?
#
loop_
_entity_poly.entity_id
_entity_poly.type
_entity_poly.pdbx_seq_one_letter_code
_entity_poly.pdbx_strand_id
1 'polypeptide(L)'
;MTGAEKIAINETLPDAINDEKVARENAVKELKAKDTELQGNIDSLETSLNQDITELRSTILKVNDKVGLTEANEMLDLSSTNYLADSPSAISAAVTLDEEIGKLSRNENELWYGVKFDLANSSSPDGVRTGNMEMHRTLPIQSKMRGCTINNDDNTKRYLKADNWNKWEDGVTITDDSSGRAPEIMVEIPEHYRLLVATPDNTVEIRMSEYNLPGYTKVEKKYIGAYEGVINTGSVDTQNTLRSIAVSTLKLKPVVNKTRNQFQTFARGNNRTNNWNIYTYGAHRDLTWLFVVEYATLNSQKAFNANLTTKGYHQGGLGEGVTTGSVTVNGATTYSFVHSGVTKSLGNGTGIIEYTHTNTDAEGTSTGTKTVNVPRYRGIENPFGHVWKNVIDVVVAGTDNSVYICKDYTKFGTFEGGTNPTAEQLIAAGYELQDFKESTITGQYVKKLVNNN
;
A
#
# COMPACT_ATOMS: atom_id res chain seq x y z
N MET A 1 42.79 -26.37 50.56
CA MET A 1 42.09 -25.53 51.55
C MET A 1 42.75 -25.72 52.92
N THR A 2 43.22 -24.65 53.48
CA THR A 2 43.83 -24.64 54.84
C THR A 2 42.71 -24.74 55.89
N GLY A 3 43.08 -25.13 57.13
CA GLY A 3 42.17 -25.24 58.26
C GLY A 3 41.41 -23.91 58.53
N ALA A 4 42.09 -22.78 58.33
CA ALA A 4 41.51 -21.43 58.47
C ALA A 4 40.44 -21.13 57.39
N GLU A 5 40.64 -21.55 56.15
CA GLU A 5 39.65 -21.40 55.07
C GLU A 5 38.39 -22.23 55.33
N LYS A 6 38.51 -23.42 55.90
CA LYS A 6 37.36 -24.24 56.27
C LYS A 6 36.56 -23.66 57.46
N ILE A 7 37.25 -23.04 58.44
CA ILE A 7 36.54 -22.36 59.56
C ILE A 7 35.84 -21.12 59.09
N ALA A 8 36.46 -20.30 58.25
CA ALA A 8 35.81 -19.12 57.68
C ALA A 8 34.56 -19.46 56.84
N ILE A 9 34.61 -20.54 56.06
CA ILE A 9 33.44 -21.00 55.31
C ILE A 9 32.32 -21.51 56.22
N ASN A 10 32.65 -22.23 57.28
CA ASN A 10 31.63 -22.73 58.23
C ASN A 10 30.98 -21.66 59.10
N GLU A 11 31.65 -20.53 59.33
CA GLU A 11 31.10 -19.41 60.13
C GLU A 11 30.34 -18.41 59.27
N THR A 12 30.74 -18.15 58.04
CA THR A 12 30.11 -17.13 57.17
C THR A 12 29.01 -17.66 56.24
N LEU A 13 29.06 -18.95 55.89
CA LEU A 13 28.07 -19.56 54.97
C LEU A 13 26.65 -19.64 55.55
N PRO A 14 26.40 -19.95 56.84
CA PRO A 14 25.09 -19.93 57.44
C PRO A 14 24.47 -18.56 57.47
N ASP A 15 25.24 -17.50 57.74
CA ASP A 15 24.75 -16.13 57.76
C ASP A 15 24.38 -15.65 56.36
N ALA A 16 25.21 -15.93 55.37
CA ALA A 16 24.93 -15.61 53.98
C ALA A 16 23.65 -16.32 53.44
N ILE A 17 23.47 -17.59 53.84
CA ILE A 17 22.27 -18.36 53.49
C ILE A 17 21.01 -17.75 54.15
N ASN A 18 21.15 -17.32 55.42
CA ASN A 18 20.03 -16.70 56.14
C ASN A 18 19.69 -15.34 55.58
N ASP A 19 20.68 -14.52 55.21
CA ASP A 19 20.46 -13.22 54.57
C ASP A 19 19.77 -13.37 53.19
N GLU A 20 20.18 -14.35 52.38
CA GLU A 20 19.52 -14.66 51.13
C GLU A 20 18.07 -15.13 51.34
N LYS A 21 17.82 -15.95 52.38
CA LYS A 21 16.47 -16.39 52.72
C LYS A 21 15.57 -15.22 53.09
N VAL A 22 16.07 -14.31 53.93
CA VAL A 22 15.32 -13.09 54.33
C VAL A 22 15.07 -12.17 53.13
N ALA A 23 16.06 -12.01 52.23
CA ALA A 23 15.90 -11.24 51.01
C ALA A 23 14.81 -11.85 50.10
N ARG A 24 14.78 -13.16 49.94
CA ARG A 24 13.73 -13.87 49.15
C ARG A 24 12.36 -13.76 49.79
N GLU A 25 12.24 -13.88 51.11
CA GLU A 25 10.98 -13.71 51.84
C GLU A 25 10.42 -12.27 51.68
N ASN A 26 11.28 -11.26 51.73
CA ASN A 26 10.92 -9.89 51.49
C ASN A 26 10.47 -9.64 50.05
N ALA A 27 11.20 -10.17 49.06
CA ALA A 27 10.81 -10.08 47.66
C ALA A 27 9.46 -10.77 47.36
N VAL A 28 9.19 -11.91 47.97
CA VAL A 28 7.89 -12.60 47.88
C VAL A 28 6.79 -11.76 48.51
N LYS A 29 7.06 -11.11 49.63
CA LYS A 29 6.10 -10.22 50.28
C LYS A 29 5.78 -8.98 49.44
N GLU A 30 6.80 -8.37 48.81
CA GLU A 30 6.58 -7.26 47.87
C GLU A 30 5.80 -7.68 46.62
N LEU A 31 6.12 -8.84 46.05
CA LEU A 31 5.38 -9.38 44.92
C LEU A 31 3.91 -9.63 45.26
N LYS A 32 3.62 -10.21 46.41
CA LYS A 32 2.25 -10.42 46.88
C LYS A 32 1.49 -9.08 47.09
N ALA A 33 2.17 -8.07 47.59
CA ALA A 33 1.57 -6.74 47.76
C ALA A 33 1.23 -6.11 46.40
N LYS A 34 2.14 -6.20 45.42
CA LYS A 34 1.88 -5.74 44.03
C LYS A 34 0.77 -6.54 43.34
N ASP A 35 0.71 -7.83 43.56
CA ASP A 35 -0.34 -8.69 43.01
C ASP A 35 -1.73 -8.28 43.56
N THR A 36 -1.82 -7.99 44.86
CA THR A 36 -3.03 -7.47 45.50
C THR A 36 -3.41 -6.09 44.96
N GLU A 37 -2.47 -5.19 44.74
CA GLU A 37 -2.68 -3.88 44.14
C GLU A 37 -3.15 -4.01 42.67
N LEU A 38 -2.53 -4.90 41.91
CA LEU A 38 -2.93 -5.18 40.53
C LEU A 38 -4.36 -5.72 40.46
N GLN A 39 -4.71 -6.67 41.34
CA GLN A 39 -6.08 -7.20 41.43
C GLN A 39 -7.09 -6.08 41.76
N GLY A 40 -6.77 -5.20 42.69
CA GLY A 40 -7.61 -4.04 43.01
C GLY A 40 -7.81 -3.08 41.84
N ASN A 41 -6.77 -2.88 41.01
CA ASN A 41 -6.86 -2.08 39.80
C ASN A 41 -7.73 -2.77 38.73
N ILE A 42 -7.62 -4.10 38.58
CA ILE A 42 -8.45 -4.88 37.67
C ILE A 42 -9.92 -4.77 38.08
N ASP A 43 -10.25 -5.00 39.34
CA ASP A 43 -11.62 -4.92 39.87
C ASP A 43 -12.22 -3.50 39.68
N SER A 44 -11.40 -2.47 39.84
CA SER A 44 -11.78 -1.07 39.60
C SER A 44 -12.07 -0.80 38.12
N LEU A 45 -11.21 -1.31 37.23
CA LEU A 45 -11.40 -1.20 35.78
C LEU A 45 -12.63 -1.96 35.30
N GLU A 46 -12.87 -3.17 35.83
CA GLU A 46 -14.08 -3.95 35.52
C GLU A 46 -15.35 -3.21 35.98
N THR A 47 -15.30 -2.57 37.14
CA THR A 47 -16.43 -1.76 37.65
C THR A 47 -16.69 -0.56 36.74
N SER A 48 -15.66 0.17 36.36
CA SER A 48 -15.76 1.31 35.45
C SER A 48 -16.29 0.89 34.09
N LEU A 49 -15.76 -0.18 33.52
CA LEU A 49 -16.18 -0.71 32.22
C LEU A 49 -17.65 -1.13 32.23
N ASN A 50 -18.12 -1.79 33.30
CA ASN A 50 -19.52 -2.17 33.45
C ASN A 50 -20.44 -0.96 33.57
N GLN A 51 -19.97 0.10 34.20
CA GLN A 51 -20.71 1.36 34.28
C GLN A 51 -20.83 2.01 32.90
N ASP A 52 -19.71 2.12 32.16
CA ASP A 52 -19.67 2.66 30.80
C ASP A 52 -20.59 1.86 29.85
N ILE A 53 -20.57 0.54 29.94
CA ILE A 53 -21.46 -0.35 29.16
C ILE A 53 -22.93 -0.07 29.51
N THR A 54 -23.24 0.17 30.78
CA THR A 54 -24.61 0.47 31.24
C THR A 54 -25.10 1.83 30.73
N GLU A 55 -24.24 2.85 30.77
CA GLU A 55 -24.53 4.17 30.22
C GLU A 55 -24.71 4.12 28.69
N LEU A 56 -23.84 3.36 28.00
CA LEU A 56 -23.94 3.17 26.57
C LEU A 56 -25.25 2.47 26.17
N ARG A 57 -25.64 1.41 26.90
CA ARG A 57 -26.92 0.73 26.71
C ARG A 57 -28.10 1.68 26.92
N SER A 58 -28.06 2.50 27.98
CA SER A 58 -29.11 3.51 28.23
C SER A 58 -29.19 4.55 27.10
N THR A 59 -28.05 4.93 26.54
CA THR A 59 -27.99 5.88 25.45
C THR A 59 -28.53 5.25 24.15
N ILE A 60 -28.19 3.99 23.87
CA ILE A 60 -28.73 3.23 22.74
C ILE A 60 -30.25 3.10 22.84
N LEU A 61 -30.80 2.77 24.04
CA LEU A 61 -32.23 2.70 24.24
C LEU A 61 -32.93 4.04 24.01
N LYS A 62 -32.35 5.15 24.43
CA LYS A 62 -32.86 6.49 24.17
C LYS A 62 -32.82 6.87 22.67
N VAL A 63 -31.83 6.39 21.94
CA VAL A 63 -31.75 6.58 20.49
C VAL A 63 -32.81 5.72 19.81
N ASN A 64 -32.98 4.46 20.22
CA ASN A 64 -34.00 3.55 19.70
C ASN A 64 -35.42 4.14 19.90
N ASP A 65 -35.71 4.70 21.08
CA ASP A 65 -36.97 5.36 21.38
C ASP A 65 -37.23 6.58 20.48
N LYS A 66 -36.18 7.37 20.23
CA LYS A 66 -36.27 8.54 19.33
C LYS A 66 -36.46 8.20 17.86
N VAL A 67 -35.96 7.06 17.40
CA VAL A 67 -36.10 6.59 16.00
C VAL A 67 -37.24 5.57 15.82
N GLY A 68 -38.03 5.30 16.86
CA GLY A 68 -39.22 4.43 16.77
C GLY A 68 -38.91 2.93 16.69
N LEU A 69 -37.73 2.51 17.15
CA LEU A 69 -37.36 1.11 17.22
C LEU A 69 -37.87 0.52 18.54
N THR A 70 -38.66 -0.53 18.46
CA THR A 70 -39.31 -1.18 19.61
C THR A 70 -38.31 -1.89 20.55
N GLU A 71 -38.64 -1.92 21.85
CA GLU A 71 -37.92 -2.64 22.89
C GLU A 71 -37.87 -4.15 22.62
N ALA A 72 -37.08 -4.64 21.76
CA ALA A 72 -36.80 -6.05 21.69
C ALA A 72 -35.33 -6.30 22.07
N ASN A 73 -35.13 -7.24 22.99
CA ASN A 73 -33.85 -7.90 23.28
C ASN A 73 -33.32 -8.73 22.08
N GLU A 74 -33.80 -8.45 20.90
CA GLU A 74 -33.35 -9.05 19.66
C GLU A 74 -32.20 -8.19 19.13
N MET A 75 -31.11 -8.81 18.74
CA MET A 75 -30.08 -8.16 17.95
C MET A 75 -30.77 -7.44 16.81
N LEU A 76 -30.60 -6.14 16.71
CA LEU A 76 -31.13 -5.33 15.62
C LEU A 76 -30.83 -6.03 14.31
N ASP A 77 -31.87 -6.53 13.65
CA ASP A 77 -31.74 -7.03 12.28
C ASP A 77 -31.55 -5.83 11.34
N LEU A 78 -30.30 -5.54 11.07
CA LEU A 78 -29.92 -4.45 10.18
C LEU A 78 -29.92 -4.85 8.70
N SER A 79 -30.24 -6.13 8.41
CA SER A 79 -30.20 -6.68 7.05
C SER A 79 -31.14 -6.00 6.08
N SER A 80 -32.21 -5.37 6.59
CA SER A 80 -33.16 -4.60 5.80
C SER A 80 -32.79 -3.12 5.60
N THR A 81 -31.70 -2.66 6.22
CA THR A 81 -31.25 -1.27 6.08
C THR A 81 -30.27 -1.11 4.92
N ASN A 82 -30.37 -0.01 4.17
CA ASN A 82 -29.52 0.23 3.02
C ASN A 82 -28.04 0.51 3.39
N TYR A 83 -27.77 0.94 4.63
CA TYR A 83 -26.44 1.42 5.06
C TYR A 83 -25.86 0.63 6.20
N LEU A 84 -26.66 -0.12 6.94
CA LEU A 84 -26.26 -0.81 8.16
C LEU A 84 -26.21 -2.33 8.04
N ALA A 85 -26.65 -2.89 6.90
CA ALA A 85 -26.74 -4.34 6.68
C ALA A 85 -25.42 -5.08 6.95
N ASP A 86 -24.29 -4.45 6.69
CA ASP A 86 -22.95 -5.03 6.87
C ASP A 86 -22.31 -4.68 8.22
N SER A 87 -23.05 -4.06 9.14
CA SER A 87 -22.47 -3.60 10.41
C SER A 87 -22.49 -4.71 11.45
N PRO A 88 -21.31 -5.24 11.88
CA PRO A 88 -21.23 -6.42 12.75
C PRO A 88 -21.56 -6.13 14.22
N SER A 89 -21.76 -4.87 14.60
CA SER A 89 -22.04 -4.47 15.98
C SER A 89 -22.83 -3.16 16.05
N ALA A 90 -23.46 -2.88 17.17
CA ALA A 90 -24.15 -1.62 17.43
C ALA A 90 -23.20 -0.41 17.37
N ILE A 91 -21.92 -0.58 17.74
CA ILE A 91 -20.92 0.48 17.65
C ILE A 91 -20.59 0.75 16.19
N SER A 92 -20.37 -0.28 15.39
CA SER A 92 -20.11 -0.12 13.97
C SER A 92 -21.32 0.48 13.24
N ALA A 93 -22.55 0.09 13.62
CA ALA A 93 -23.77 0.70 13.13
C ALA A 93 -23.89 2.18 13.50
N ALA A 94 -23.56 2.55 14.73
CA ALA A 94 -23.56 3.95 15.17
C ALA A 94 -22.52 4.79 14.42
N VAL A 95 -21.33 4.27 14.20
CA VAL A 95 -20.29 4.95 13.39
C VAL A 95 -20.78 5.13 11.95
N THR A 96 -21.34 4.10 11.34
CA THR A 96 -21.90 4.17 9.99
C THR A 96 -23.04 5.18 9.90
N LEU A 97 -23.91 5.24 10.92
CA LEU A 97 -25.01 6.20 10.98
C LEU A 97 -24.50 7.64 11.12
N ASP A 98 -23.48 7.85 11.95
CA ASP A 98 -22.86 9.18 12.12
C ASP A 98 -22.21 9.65 10.82
N GLU A 99 -21.53 8.75 10.10
CA GLU A 99 -20.99 9.01 8.78
C GLU A 99 -22.09 9.37 7.75
N GLU A 100 -23.21 8.63 7.74
CA GLU A 100 -24.33 8.89 6.83
C GLU A 100 -25.07 10.20 7.19
N ILE A 101 -25.29 10.47 8.47
CA ILE A 101 -25.84 11.76 8.94
C ILE A 101 -24.91 12.90 8.57
N GLY A 102 -23.59 12.70 8.72
CA GLY A 102 -22.59 13.65 8.27
C GLY A 102 -22.67 13.96 6.77
N LYS A 103 -22.96 12.94 5.95
CA LYS A 103 -23.20 13.11 4.50
C LYS A 103 -24.48 13.90 4.20
N LEU A 104 -25.57 13.57 4.87
CA LEU A 104 -26.86 14.26 4.69
C LEU A 104 -26.82 15.73 5.14
N SER A 105 -25.96 16.06 6.10
CA SER A 105 -25.78 17.43 6.60
C SER A 105 -24.80 18.27 5.77
N ARG A 106 -24.00 17.63 4.91
CA ARG A 106 -23.03 18.31 4.03
C ARG A 106 -23.56 18.33 2.61
N ASN A 107 -23.29 19.43 1.91
CA ASN A 107 -23.47 19.46 0.47
C ASN A 107 -22.61 18.36 -0.16
N GLU A 108 -23.16 17.53 -1.05
CA GLU A 108 -22.40 16.45 -1.72
C GLU A 108 -21.05 16.94 -2.29
N ASN A 109 -21.00 18.19 -2.75
CA ASN A 109 -19.78 18.80 -3.29
C ASN A 109 -18.67 18.99 -2.22
N GLU A 110 -18.97 18.86 -0.94
CA GLU A 110 -18.00 18.96 0.14
C GLU A 110 -17.35 17.60 0.50
N LEU A 111 -17.92 16.50 -0.04
CA LEU A 111 -17.50 15.13 0.33
C LEU A 111 -16.53 14.50 -0.67
N TRP A 112 -16.18 15.19 -1.74
CA TRP A 112 -15.26 14.71 -2.75
C TRP A 112 -14.34 15.82 -3.25
N TYR A 113 -13.24 15.43 -3.83
CA TYR A 113 -12.30 16.29 -4.53
C TYR A 113 -11.82 15.60 -5.80
N GLY A 114 -11.51 16.39 -6.82
CA GLY A 114 -11.20 15.82 -8.11
C GLY A 114 -10.46 16.77 -9.04
N VAL A 115 -10.25 16.31 -10.24
CA VAL A 115 -9.63 17.10 -11.31
C VAL A 115 -10.36 16.88 -12.63
N LYS A 116 -10.62 17.96 -13.34
CA LYS A 116 -11.23 17.97 -14.65
C LYS A 116 -10.18 18.30 -15.71
N PHE A 117 -10.11 17.47 -16.75
CA PHE A 117 -9.22 17.64 -17.88
C PHE A 117 -10.02 17.92 -19.15
N ASP A 118 -9.54 18.84 -19.96
CA ASP A 118 -10.01 19.05 -21.33
C ASP A 118 -9.14 18.22 -22.28
N LEU A 119 -9.69 17.12 -22.77
CA LEU A 119 -8.98 16.20 -23.67
C LEU A 119 -8.90 16.72 -25.12
N ALA A 120 -9.67 17.74 -25.47
CA ALA A 120 -9.56 18.41 -26.76
C ALA A 120 -8.34 19.36 -26.81
N ASN A 121 -7.87 19.83 -25.66
CA ASN A 121 -6.71 20.67 -25.55
C ASN A 121 -5.40 19.84 -25.48
N SER A 122 -4.79 19.61 -26.63
CA SER A 122 -3.53 18.88 -26.71
C SER A 122 -2.31 19.70 -26.26
N SER A 123 -2.46 20.99 -25.97
CA SER A 123 -1.35 21.90 -25.65
C SER A 123 -1.00 21.93 -24.16
N SER A 124 -1.90 21.45 -23.27
CA SER A 124 -1.65 21.43 -21.84
C SER A 124 -2.10 20.08 -21.22
N PRO A 125 -1.23 19.41 -20.48
CA PRO A 125 -1.59 18.23 -19.70
C PRO A 125 -2.23 18.58 -18.35
N ASP A 126 -2.40 19.87 -18.04
CA ASP A 126 -2.87 20.31 -16.74
C ASP A 126 -4.39 20.32 -16.68
N GLY A 127 -4.92 19.90 -15.52
CA GLY A 127 -6.33 19.91 -15.21
C GLY A 127 -6.72 21.00 -14.22
N VAL A 128 -8.00 21.18 -14.06
CA VAL A 128 -8.59 22.11 -13.10
C VAL A 128 -9.11 21.32 -11.90
N ARG A 129 -8.71 21.72 -10.69
CA ARG A 129 -9.19 21.12 -9.45
C ARG A 129 -10.68 21.43 -9.26
N THR A 130 -11.44 20.43 -8.82
CA THR A 130 -12.89 20.49 -8.63
C THR A 130 -13.27 19.87 -7.28
N GLY A 131 -14.49 20.11 -6.83
CA GLY A 131 -14.98 19.62 -5.55
C GLY A 131 -14.46 20.43 -4.36
N ASN A 132 -14.26 19.78 -3.25
CA ASN A 132 -13.83 20.43 -2.01
C ASN A 132 -12.34 20.83 -2.05
N MET A 133 -12.07 22.13 -2.04
CA MET A 133 -10.72 22.67 -2.13
C MET A 133 -9.91 22.43 -0.86
N GLU A 134 -10.53 22.23 0.30
CA GLU A 134 -9.82 21.86 1.51
C GLU A 134 -9.32 20.42 1.45
N MET A 135 -10.08 19.53 0.86
CA MET A 135 -9.61 18.15 0.62
C MET A 135 -8.44 18.11 -0.38
N HIS A 136 -8.29 19.08 -1.27
CA HIS A 136 -7.10 19.21 -2.10
C HIS A 136 -5.85 19.66 -1.32
N ARG A 137 -6.00 20.31 -0.17
CA ARG A 137 -4.89 20.69 0.71
C ARG A 137 -4.52 19.56 1.66
N THR A 138 -5.51 18.86 2.19
CA THR A 138 -5.31 17.78 3.17
C THR A 138 -5.04 16.42 2.54
N LEU A 139 -5.52 16.21 1.30
CA LEU A 139 -5.38 14.98 0.54
C LEU A 139 -5.75 13.73 1.36
N PRO A 140 -6.97 13.61 1.86
CA PRO A 140 -7.35 12.66 2.91
C PRO A 140 -7.08 11.19 2.53
N ILE A 141 -7.10 10.85 1.23
CA ILE A 141 -6.77 9.50 0.76
C ILE A 141 -5.26 9.34 0.61
N GLN A 142 -4.59 10.24 -0.12
CA GLN A 142 -3.16 10.15 -0.39
C GLN A 142 -2.32 10.28 0.89
N SER A 143 -2.76 11.08 1.87
CA SER A 143 -2.07 11.24 3.16
C SER A 143 -2.03 9.96 4.00
N LYS A 144 -2.96 9.03 3.77
CA LYS A 144 -3.02 7.73 4.45
C LYS A 144 -2.17 6.64 3.77
N MET A 145 -1.59 6.93 2.60
CA MET A 145 -0.67 5.98 1.97
C MET A 145 0.60 5.86 2.81
N ARG A 146 0.97 4.64 3.17
CA ARG A 146 2.11 4.39 4.07
C ARG A 146 2.83 3.08 3.81
N GLY A 147 4.12 3.05 4.10
CA GLY A 147 4.95 1.87 3.99
C GLY A 147 4.66 0.84 5.09
N CYS A 148 4.61 -0.41 4.70
CA CYS A 148 4.44 -1.54 5.61
C CYS A 148 5.16 -2.77 5.09
N THR A 149 5.29 -3.77 5.93
CA THR A 149 5.60 -5.15 5.53
C THR A 149 4.39 -6.03 5.79
N ILE A 150 4.24 -7.07 4.98
CA ILE A 150 3.17 -8.06 5.10
C ILE A 150 3.86 -9.42 5.27
N ASN A 151 3.46 -10.17 6.30
CA ASN A 151 3.89 -11.55 6.46
C ASN A 151 3.14 -12.45 5.47
N ASN A 152 3.82 -13.46 4.94
CA ASN A 152 3.24 -14.42 4.01
C ASN A 152 2.17 -15.32 4.65
N ASP A 153 2.31 -15.60 5.94
CA ASP A 153 1.55 -16.66 6.62
C ASP A 153 0.22 -16.17 7.20
N ASP A 154 0.19 -14.97 7.78
CA ASP A 154 -0.96 -14.46 8.54
C ASP A 154 -1.40 -13.05 8.13
N ASN A 155 -0.79 -12.47 7.09
CA ASN A 155 -1.01 -11.08 6.66
C ASN A 155 -0.76 -10.04 7.77
N THR A 156 -0.03 -10.39 8.83
CA THR A 156 0.37 -9.44 9.86
C THR A 156 1.15 -8.29 9.25
N LYS A 157 0.74 -7.09 9.57
CA LYS A 157 1.37 -5.88 9.07
C LYS A 157 2.17 -5.22 10.15
N ARG A 158 3.38 -4.78 9.77
CA ARG A 158 4.16 -3.86 10.58
C ARG A 158 4.44 -2.62 9.73
N TYR A 159 4.14 -1.45 10.27
CA TYR A 159 4.32 -0.19 9.56
C TYR A 159 5.72 0.38 9.76
N LEU A 160 6.19 1.08 8.74
CA LEU A 160 7.44 1.80 8.78
C LEU A 160 7.23 3.21 9.32
N LYS A 161 8.28 3.79 9.89
CA LYS A 161 8.24 5.17 10.35
C LYS A 161 8.06 6.12 9.17
N ALA A 162 7.10 7.03 9.26
CA ALA A 162 6.63 7.83 8.15
C ALA A 162 7.73 8.63 7.43
N ASP A 163 8.72 9.11 8.16
CA ASP A 163 9.81 9.97 7.70
C ASP A 163 11.16 9.23 7.53
N ASN A 164 11.21 7.93 7.89
CA ASN A 164 12.48 7.19 7.88
C ASN A 164 12.27 5.69 7.76
N TRP A 165 12.34 5.18 6.57
CA TRP A 165 12.16 3.75 6.30
C TRP A 165 13.35 2.84 6.66
N ASN A 166 14.32 3.35 7.39
CA ASN A 166 15.28 2.50 8.11
C ASN A 166 14.75 2.10 9.49
N LYS A 167 13.57 2.55 9.88
CA LYS A 167 12.95 2.28 11.18
C LYS A 167 11.50 1.85 11.03
N TRP A 168 11.07 1.00 11.96
CA TRP A 168 9.68 0.72 12.19
C TRP A 168 8.98 1.93 12.83
N GLU A 169 7.65 1.95 12.83
CA GLU A 169 6.84 3.02 13.42
C GLU A 169 7.14 3.23 14.92
N ASP A 170 7.48 2.15 15.64
CA ASP A 170 7.90 2.16 17.04
C ASP A 170 9.35 2.69 17.27
N GLY A 171 10.05 3.07 16.21
CA GLY A 171 11.41 3.62 16.24
C GLY A 171 12.54 2.56 16.21
N VAL A 172 12.21 1.29 16.27
CA VAL A 172 13.21 0.19 16.20
C VAL A 172 13.83 0.18 14.79
N THR A 173 15.14 0.03 14.72
CA THR A 173 15.87 -0.05 13.45
C THR A 173 15.52 -1.35 12.71
N ILE A 174 15.25 -1.23 11.42
CA ILE A 174 15.00 -2.37 10.54
C ILE A 174 16.33 -3.08 10.29
N THR A 175 16.37 -4.38 10.59
CA THR A 175 17.48 -5.26 10.31
C THR A 175 17.05 -6.36 9.35
N ASP A 176 18.00 -6.93 8.65
CA ASP A 176 17.79 -8.15 7.89
C ASP A 176 17.37 -9.28 8.84
N ASP A 177 16.62 -10.25 8.31
CA ASP A 177 16.25 -11.44 9.09
C ASP A 177 17.49 -12.31 9.40
N SER A 178 17.31 -13.36 10.21
CA SER A 178 18.39 -14.29 10.58
C SER A 178 19.07 -14.97 9.37
N SER A 179 18.46 -14.87 8.20
CA SER A 179 18.99 -15.37 6.94
C SER A 179 19.65 -14.28 6.08
N GLY A 180 19.80 -13.06 6.62
CA GLY A 180 20.38 -11.92 5.91
C GLY A 180 19.48 -11.34 4.82
N ARG A 181 18.16 -11.55 4.92
CA ARG A 181 17.19 -11.01 3.96
C ARG A 181 16.57 -9.73 4.49
N ALA A 182 16.61 -8.67 3.68
CA ALA A 182 15.87 -7.46 3.97
C ALA A 182 14.36 -7.72 3.94
N PRO A 183 13.56 -7.05 4.81
CA PRO A 183 12.12 -7.16 4.78
C PRO A 183 11.56 -6.65 3.45
N GLU A 184 10.48 -7.27 3.00
CA GLU A 184 9.74 -6.81 1.83
C GLU A 184 8.87 -5.62 2.20
N ILE A 185 9.01 -4.55 1.46
CA ILE A 185 8.32 -3.28 1.73
C ILE A 185 7.23 -3.05 0.70
N MET A 186 6.02 -2.89 1.20
CA MET A 186 4.84 -2.55 0.41
C MET A 186 4.34 -1.18 0.81
N VAL A 187 3.59 -0.54 -0.07
CA VAL A 187 2.80 0.66 0.24
C VAL A 187 1.35 0.27 0.32
N GLU A 188 0.73 0.53 1.46
CA GLU A 188 -0.71 0.42 1.65
C GLU A 188 -1.40 1.59 0.96
N ILE A 189 -2.28 1.30 0.00
CA ILE A 189 -3.24 2.25 -0.57
C ILE A 189 -4.54 2.04 0.19
N PRO A 190 -5.09 3.08 0.85
CA PRO A 190 -6.31 2.95 1.64
C PRO A 190 -7.53 2.67 0.75
N GLU A 191 -8.55 2.07 1.34
CA GLU A 191 -9.86 2.00 0.74
C GLU A 191 -10.40 3.41 0.46
N HIS A 192 -11.00 3.60 -0.68
CA HIS A 192 -11.63 4.86 -1.06
C HIS A 192 -12.64 4.64 -2.19
N TYR A 193 -13.33 5.69 -2.56
CA TYR A 193 -14.32 5.67 -3.63
C TYR A 193 -13.92 6.63 -4.74
N ARG A 194 -14.29 6.30 -5.97
CA ARG A 194 -13.97 7.12 -7.14
C ARG A 194 -15.10 7.15 -8.14
N LEU A 195 -15.17 8.23 -8.89
CA LEU A 195 -16.06 8.40 -10.03
C LEU A 195 -15.29 9.00 -11.20
N LEU A 196 -15.50 8.44 -12.39
CA LEU A 196 -15.03 9.02 -13.65
C LEU A 196 -16.24 9.57 -14.40
N VAL A 197 -16.24 10.87 -14.64
CA VAL A 197 -17.27 11.55 -15.41
C VAL A 197 -16.69 11.96 -16.75
N ALA A 198 -17.17 11.36 -17.84
CA ALA A 198 -16.84 11.77 -19.18
C ALA A 198 -18.03 12.54 -19.77
N THR A 199 -17.79 13.72 -20.29
CA THR A 199 -18.82 14.59 -20.84
C THR A 199 -18.72 14.68 -22.39
N PRO A 200 -19.81 15.00 -23.09
CA PRO A 200 -19.82 15.07 -24.56
C PRO A 200 -18.86 16.12 -25.14
N ASP A 201 -18.47 17.13 -24.36
CA ASP A 201 -17.52 18.19 -24.73
C ASP A 201 -16.03 17.79 -24.64
N ASN A 202 -15.77 16.48 -24.57
CA ASN A 202 -14.43 15.92 -24.44
C ASN A 202 -13.71 16.27 -23.12
N THR A 203 -14.45 16.57 -22.08
CA THR A 203 -13.86 16.69 -20.75
C THR A 203 -14.00 15.40 -19.97
N VAL A 204 -13.00 15.11 -19.12
CA VAL A 204 -13.02 13.99 -18.20
C VAL A 204 -12.72 14.52 -16.81
N GLU A 205 -13.56 14.18 -15.86
CA GLU A 205 -13.37 14.53 -14.46
C GLU A 205 -13.16 13.25 -13.63
N ILE A 206 -12.09 13.24 -12.87
CA ILE A 206 -11.78 12.18 -11.90
C ILE A 206 -12.11 12.72 -10.52
N ARG A 207 -13.03 12.06 -9.83
CA ARG A 207 -13.44 12.41 -8.46
C ARG A 207 -13.03 11.30 -7.50
N MET A 208 -12.62 11.70 -6.30
CA MET A 208 -12.27 10.81 -5.20
C MET A 208 -13.00 11.22 -3.94
N SER A 209 -13.37 10.22 -3.14
CA SER A 209 -14.04 10.38 -1.86
C SER A 209 -13.63 9.30 -0.88
N GLU A 210 -13.63 9.61 0.40
CA GLU A 210 -13.56 8.60 1.47
C GLU A 210 -14.94 7.96 1.73
N TYR A 211 -15.99 8.48 1.10
CA TYR A 211 -17.37 8.10 1.34
C TYR A 211 -17.98 7.41 0.11
N ASN A 212 -18.88 6.47 0.37
CA ASN A 212 -19.68 5.82 -0.69
C ASN A 212 -20.76 6.77 -1.21
N LEU A 213 -20.41 7.58 -2.19
CA LEU A 213 -21.35 8.52 -2.80
C LEU A 213 -22.07 7.89 -4.01
N PRO A 214 -23.28 8.38 -4.38
CA PRO A 214 -24.01 7.87 -5.53
C PRO A 214 -23.18 7.84 -6.82
N GLY A 215 -23.13 6.70 -7.49
CA GLY A 215 -22.38 6.51 -8.74
C GLY A 215 -20.85 6.26 -8.55
N TYR A 216 -20.33 6.35 -7.34
CA TYR A 216 -18.93 6.06 -7.08
C TYR A 216 -18.69 4.56 -7.02
N THR A 217 -17.51 4.16 -7.47
CA THR A 217 -17.02 2.78 -7.40
C THR A 217 -16.04 2.65 -6.26
N LYS A 218 -16.22 1.65 -5.41
CA LYS A 218 -15.30 1.30 -4.33
C LYS A 218 -13.95 0.86 -4.90
N VAL A 219 -12.88 1.37 -4.34
CA VAL A 219 -11.52 0.91 -4.54
C VAL A 219 -11.06 0.25 -3.26
N GLU A 220 -10.96 -1.07 -3.30
CA GLU A 220 -10.55 -1.86 -2.14
C GLU A 220 -9.11 -1.52 -1.72
N LYS A 221 -8.86 -1.60 -0.41
CA LYS A 221 -7.51 -1.49 0.15
C LYS A 221 -6.58 -2.48 -0.55
N LYS A 222 -5.41 -2.02 -0.94
CA LYS A 222 -4.41 -2.85 -1.62
C LYS A 222 -2.99 -2.48 -1.22
N TYR A 223 -2.07 -3.36 -1.58
CA TYR A 223 -0.66 -3.20 -1.31
C TYR A 223 0.12 -3.28 -2.61
N ILE A 224 0.99 -2.30 -2.84
CA ILE A 224 1.86 -2.24 -4.02
C ILE A 224 3.31 -2.30 -3.52
N GLY A 225 4.17 -3.03 -4.22
CA GLY A 225 5.61 -3.02 -3.92
C GLY A 225 6.16 -1.59 -3.92
N ALA A 226 6.85 -1.22 -2.85
CA ALA A 226 7.45 0.10 -2.72
C ALA A 226 8.58 0.34 -3.73
N TYR A 227 9.20 -0.73 -4.17
CA TYR A 227 10.33 -0.74 -5.11
C TYR A 227 10.07 -1.69 -6.25
N GLU A 228 10.78 -1.49 -7.36
CA GLU A 228 10.78 -2.44 -8.46
C GLU A 228 11.32 -3.79 -8.00
N GLY A 229 10.69 -4.87 -8.48
CA GLY A 229 10.97 -6.20 -8.00
C GLY A 229 12.38 -6.68 -8.32
N VAL A 230 13.05 -7.24 -7.33
CA VAL A 230 14.36 -7.88 -7.44
C VAL A 230 14.25 -9.36 -7.08
N ILE A 231 15.13 -10.17 -7.63
CA ILE A 231 15.31 -11.55 -7.19
C ILE A 231 16.57 -11.61 -6.33
N ASN A 232 16.41 -12.03 -5.09
CA ASN A 232 17.56 -12.28 -4.24
C ASN A 232 18.10 -13.67 -4.56
N THR A 233 19.18 -13.73 -5.32
CA THR A 233 19.88 -14.96 -5.69
C THR A 233 20.92 -15.40 -4.67
N GLY A 234 20.90 -14.81 -3.47
CA GLY A 234 21.81 -15.21 -2.38
C GLY A 234 21.60 -16.67 -1.97
N SER A 235 22.56 -17.24 -1.28
CA SER A 235 22.60 -18.65 -0.86
C SER A 235 21.40 -19.13 -0.04
N VAL A 236 20.52 -18.24 0.35
CA VAL A 236 19.35 -18.47 1.22
C VAL A 236 18.03 -18.51 0.46
N ASP A 237 17.93 -17.90 -0.72
CA ASP A 237 16.71 -17.91 -1.54
C ASP A 237 16.96 -18.75 -2.82
N THR A 238 16.80 -20.06 -2.67
CA THR A 238 16.93 -21.00 -3.80
C THR A 238 15.76 -20.97 -4.78
N GLN A 239 14.69 -20.21 -4.45
CA GLN A 239 13.44 -20.23 -5.22
C GLN A 239 13.19 -18.99 -6.08
N ASN A 240 14.17 -18.08 -6.20
CA ASN A 240 14.04 -16.88 -7.02
C ASN A 240 12.76 -16.05 -6.72
N THR A 241 12.44 -15.84 -5.46
CA THR A 241 11.24 -15.06 -5.09
C THR A 241 11.41 -13.60 -5.51
N LEU A 242 10.45 -13.08 -6.26
CA LEU A 242 10.40 -11.66 -6.63
C LEU A 242 10.00 -10.83 -5.40
N ARG A 243 10.82 -9.84 -5.06
CA ARG A 243 10.67 -9.05 -3.83
C ARG A 243 10.80 -7.56 -4.08
N SER A 244 10.02 -6.79 -3.35
CA SER A 244 10.16 -5.34 -3.22
C SER A 244 11.01 -5.04 -1.98
N ILE A 245 12.31 -4.92 -2.15
CA ILE A 245 13.26 -4.71 -1.04
C ILE A 245 14.21 -3.55 -1.31
N ALA A 246 14.58 -2.82 -0.24
CA ALA A 246 15.62 -1.81 -0.28
C ALA A 246 16.92 -2.41 0.25
N VAL A 247 17.78 -2.84 -0.64
CA VAL A 247 19.06 -3.43 -0.24
C VAL A 247 20.12 -2.36 -0.10
N SER A 248 20.65 -2.22 1.09
CA SER A 248 21.70 -1.24 1.38
C SER A 248 23.07 -1.66 0.88
N THR A 249 23.34 -2.95 0.80
CA THR A 249 24.69 -3.50 0.53
C THR A 249 24.83 -4.12 -0.85
N LEU A 250 23.77 -4.74 -1.39
CA LEU A 250 23.88 -5.55 -2.62
C LEU A 250 23.53 -4.80 -3.91
N LYS A 251 23.06 -3.56 -3.85
CA LYS A 251 22.66 -2.75 -5.03
C LYS A 251 21.92 -3.57 -6.09
N LEU A 252 20.88 -4.29 -5.66
CA LEU A 252 20.13 -5.18 -6.53
C LEU A 252 19.35 -4.39 -7.59
N LYS A 253 19.50 -4.80 -8.84
CA LYS A 253 18.81 -4.20 -9.98
C LYS A 253 17.43 -4.84 -10.17
N PRO A 254 16.45 -4.11 -10.74
CA PRO A 254 15.19 -4.67 -11.13
C PRO A 254 15.36 -5.88 -12.04
N VAL A 255 14.51 -6.88 -11.84
CA VAL A 255 14.51 -8.08 -12.71
C VAL A 255 13.88 -7.73 -14.05
N VAL A 256 14.60 -8.07 -15.12
CA VAL A 256 14.19 -7.88 -16.51
C VAL A 256 14.31 -9.17 -17.32
N ASN A 257 13.86 -9.17 -18.56
CA ASN A 257 13.97 -10.29 -19.50
C ASN A 257 13.33 -11.61 -18.99
N LYS A 258 12.16 -11.50 -18.37
CA LYS A 258 11.35 -12.64 -17.97
C LYS A 258 10.00 -12.58 -18.63
N THR A 259 9.45 -13.76 -18.93
CA THR A 259 8.06 -13.86 -19.40
C THR A 259 7.10 -13.51 -18.27
N ARG A 260 5.87 -13.16 -18.60
CA ARG A 260 4.80 -12.91 -17.64
C ARG A 260 4.62 -14.08 -16.67
N ASN A 261 4.62 -15.30 -17.17
CA ASN A 261 4.48 -16.51 -16.34
C ASN A 261 5.67 -16.70 -15.39
N GLN A 262 6.90 -16.42 -15.84
CA GLN A 262 8.08 -16.47 -14.97
C GLN A 262 7.98 -15.42 -13.86
N PHE A 263 7.61 -14.18 -14.18
CA PHE A 263 7.39 -13.15 -13.18
C PHE A 263 6.34 -13.54 -12.16
N GLN A 264 5.22 -14.14 -12.60
CA GLN A 264 4.17 -14.61 -11.71
C GLN A 264 4.67 -15.74 -10.79
N THR A 265 5.38 -16.72 -11.37
CA THR A 265 5.98 -17.82 -10.59
C THR A 265 6.90 -17.26 -9.51
N PHE A 266 7.71 -16.26 -9.83
CA PHE A 266 8.61 -15.63 -8.87
C PHE A 266 7.85 -14.81 -7.82
N ALA A 267 6.77 -14.13 -8.19
CA ALA A 267 5.94 -13.39 -7.22
C ALA A 267 5.25 -14.32 -6.22
N ARG A 268 4.85 -15.51 -6.66
CA ARG A 268 4.19 -16.55 -5.86
C ARG A 268 5.16 -17.57 -5.25
N GLY A 269 6.46 -17.42 -5.49
CA GLY A 269 7.48 -18.31 -4.93
C GLY A 269 7.48 -18.30 -3.39
N ASN A 270 8.12 -19.31 -2.81
CA ASN A 270 8.37 -19.38 -1.38
C ASN A 270 7.11 -19.48 -0.50
N ASN A 271 6.16 -20.34 -0.89
CA ASN A 271 4.91 -20.62 -0.15
C ASN A 271 3.94 -19.43 -0.02
N ARG A 272 4.06 -18.44 -0.88
CA ARG A 272 3.10 -17.34 -0.93
C ARG A 272 1.76 -17.81 -1.49
N THR A 273 0.67 -17.23 -0.97
CA THR A 273 -0.68 -17.48 -1.50
C THR A 273 -0.87 -16.83 -2.88
N ASN A 274 -1.95 -17.17 -3.56
CA ASN A 274 -2.34 -16.55 -4.83
C ASN A 274 -2.66 -15.04 -4.73
N ASN A 275 -2.72 -14.50 -3.51
CA ASN A 275 -2.86 -13.06 -3.27
C ASN A 275 -1.59 -12.28 -3.65
N TRP A 276 -0.44 -12.96 -3.72
CA TRP A 276 0.80 -12.38 -4.21
C TRP A 276 0.88 -12.51 -5.73
N ASN A 277 1.03 -11.39 -6.40
CA ASN A 277 1.12 -11.32 -7.85
C ASN A 277 2.13 -10.27 -8.30
N ILE A 278 2.43 -10.26 -9.59
CA ILE A 278 3.07 -9.11 -10.22
C ILE A 278 2.09 -7.95 -10.31
N TYR A 279 2.58 -6.81 -10.78
CA TYR A 279 1.80 -5.59 -10.90
C TYR A 279 0.51 -5.80 -11.70
N THR A 280 -0.55 -5.07 -11.37
CA THR A 280 -1.81 -5.08 -12.10
C THR A 280 -2.06 -3.73 -12.77
N TYR A 281 -2.73 -3.74 -13.90
CA TYR A 281 -3.21 -2.52 -14.53
C TYR A 281 -4.19 -1.78 -13.59
N GLY A 282 -5.03 -2.52 -12.87
CA GLY A 282 -5.92 -1.95 -11.86
C GLY A 282 -5.17 -1.15 -10.79
N ALA A 283 -4.05 -1.69 -10.27
CA ALA A 283 -3.21 -0.98 -9.31
C ALA A 283 -2.53 0.25 -9.94
N HIS A 284 -2.03 0.10 -11.17
CA HIS A 284 -1.43 1.22 -11.93
C HIS A 284 -2.42 2.36 -12.16
N ARG A 285 -3.63 2.03 -12.61
CA ARG A 285 -4.70 3.00 -12.82
C ARG A 285 -5.05 3.74 -11.53
N ASP A 286 -5.22 3.01 -10.43
CA ASP A 286 -5.59 3.60 -9.14
C ASP A 286 -4.48 4.54 -8.64
N LEU A 287 -3.21 4.12 -8.76
CA LEU A 287 -2.06 4.97 -8.43
C LEU A 287 -2.00 6.22 -9.32
N THR A 288 -2.24 6.07 -10.62
CA THR A 288 -2.25 7.19 -11.57
C THR A 288 -3.36 8.20 -11.21
N TRP A 289 -4.54 7.74 -10.83
CA TRP A 289 -5.65 8.63 -10.45
C TRP A 289 -5.35 9.37 -9.15
N LEU A 290 -4.74 8.70 -8.16
CA LEU A 290 -4.28 9.37 -6.94
C LEU A 290 -3.28 10.49 -7.28
N PHE A 291 -2.33 10.18 -8.16
CA PHE A 291 -1.34 11.16 -8.62
C PHE A 291 -1.97 12.35 -9.37
N VAL A 292 -2.82 12.10 -10.36
CA VAL A 292 -3.38 13.18 -11.17
C VAL A 292 -4.33 14.09 -10.39
N VAL A 293 -5.03 13.56 -9.37
CA VAL A 293 -5.86 14.38 -8.48
C VAL A 293 -5.00 15.23 -7.54
N GLU A 294 -3.89 14.70 -7.06
CA GLU A 294 -2.96 15.44 -6.20
C GLU A 294 -2.29 16.59 -6.95
N TYR A 295 -1.74 16.31 -8.13
CA TYR A 295 -0.93 17.29 -8.89
C TYR A 295 -1.70 18.06 -9.96
N ALA A 296 -2.93 17.69 -10.26
CA ALA A 296 -3.77 18.27 -11.30
C ALA A 296 -3.08 18.29 -12.68
N THR A 297 -2.35 17.24 -13.03
CA THR A 297 -1.65 17.11 -14.31
C THR A 297 -1.59 15.66 -14.79
N LEU A 298 -1.68 15.45 -16.10
CA LEU A 298 -1.45 14.16 -16.75
C LEU A 298 0.05 13.91 -17.04
N ASN A 299 0.89 14.92 -16.84
CA ASN A 299 2.33 14.80 -17.07
C ASN A 299 3.05 14.39 -15.79
N SER A 300 3.32 13.10 -15.64
CA SER A 300 4.05 12.56 -14.49
C SER A 300 5.51 13.04 -14.41
N GLN A 301 6.08 13.56 -15.50
CA GLN A 301 7.45 14.00 -15.58
C GLN A 301 7.60 15.53 -15.59
N LYS A 302 6.50 16.26 -15.45
CA LYS A 302 6.58 17.73 -15.28
C LYS A 302 7.49 18.05 -14.10
N ALA A 303 8.25 19.14 -14.21
CA ALA A 303 9.21 19.54 -13.19
C ALA A 303 8.57 19.54 -11.79
N PHE A 304 9.15 18.77 -10.89
CA PHE A 304 8.68 18.66 -9.52
C PHE A 304 9.03 19.90 -8.72
N ASN A 305 8.06 20.45 -8.03
CA ASN A 305 8.26 21.52 -7.06
C ASN A 305 7.78 21.03 -5.70
N ALA A 306 8.72 20.82 -4.77
CA ALA A 306 8.41 20.37 -3.42
C ALA A 306 7.64 21.43 -2.60
N ASN A 307 7.71 22.70 -2.99
CA ASN A 307 6.98 23.76 -2.32
C ASN A 307 5.50 23.74 -2.75
N LEU A 308 4.62 23.89 -1.78
CA LEU A 308 3.22 24.09 -2.07
C LEU A 308 2.97 25.49 -2.64
N THR A 309 1.93 25.64 -3.46
CA THR A 309 1.43 26.96 -3.86
C THR A 309 0.96 27.74 -2.63
N THR A 310 0.74 29.03 -2.75
CA THR A 310 0.17 29.87 -1.69
C THR A 310 -1.22 29.39 -1.23
N LYS A 311 -1.89 28.62 -2.06
CA LYS A 311 -3.18 27.97 -1.74
C LYS A 311 -3.02 26.57 -1.12
N GLY A 312 -1.80 26.09 -0.88
CA GLY A 312 -1.51 24.81 -0.26
C GLY A 312 -1.60 23.60 -1.21
N TYR A 313 -1.54 23.79 -2.53
CA TYR A 313 -1.61 22.70 -3.49
C TYR A 313 -0.23 22.26 -3.98
N HIS A 314 -0.07 20.96 -4.23
CA HIS A 314 1.05 20.44 -5.01
C HIS A 314 1.01 20.94 -6.45
N GLN A 315 2.18 21.19 -7.03
CA GLN A 315 2.31 21.71 -8.39
C GLN A 315 3.40 20.95 -9.16
N GLY A 316 3.09 20.64 -10.42
CA GLY A 316 4.00 19.90 -11.30
C GLY A 316 3.91 18.38 -11.10
N GLY A 317 4.81 17.65 -11.76
CA GLY A 317 4.95 16.19 -11.66
C GLY A 317 6.15 15.79 -10.82
N LEU A 318 6.76 14.64 -11.13
CA LEU A 318 7.89 14.06 -10.40
C LEU A 318 9.28 14.43 -11.00
N GLY A 319 9.36 15.47 -11.82
CA GLY A 319 10.60 15.86 -12.51
C GLY A 319 10.84 15.03 -13.78
N GLU A 320 12.09 14.99 -14.23
CA GLU A 320 12.44 14.36 -15.51
C GLU A 320 12.32 12.83 -15.51
N GLY A 321 12.25 12.20 -14.35
CA GLY A 321 12.23 10.76 -14.23
C GLY A 321 13.56 10.10 -14.55
N VAL A 322 13.59 8.76 -14.41
CA VAL A 322 14.79 7.98 -14.67
C VAL A 322 14.81 7.52 -16.13
N THR A 323 15.88 7.83 -16.83
CA THR A 323 16.20 7.20 -18.11
C THR A 323 17.30 6.18 -17.88
N THR A 324 17.09 4.95 -18.39
CA THR A 324 18.15 3.93 -18.40
C THR A 324 19.30 4.42 -19.29
N GLY A 325 20.53 4.37 -18.77
CA GLY A 325 21.71 4.51 -19.61
C GLY A 325 21.91 3.25 -20.46
N SER A 326 22.20 3.38 -21.73
CA SER A 326 22.73 2.26 -22.53
C SER A 326 24.19 2.52 -22.87
N VAL A 327 24.99 1.47 -22.80
CA VAL A 327 26.37 1.46 -23.26
C VAL A 327 26.47 0.37 -24.32
N THR A 328 27.03 0.71 -25.48
CA THR A 328 27.30 -0.27 -26.53
C THR A 328 28.79 -0.61 -26.51
N VAL A 329 29.10 -1.86 -26.19
CA VAL A 329 30.47 -2.38 -26.21
C VAL A 329 30.51 -3.54 -27.18
N ASN A 330 31.43 -3.51 -28.13
CA ASN A 330 31.60 -4.56 -29.16
C ASN A 330 30.29 -4.92 -29.88
N GLY A 331 29.41 -3.95 -30.14
CA GLY A 331 28.14 -4.16 -30.84
C GLY A 331 26.98 -4.67 -29.95
N ALA A 332 27.23 -4.99 -28.69
CA ALA A 332 26.19 -5.36 -27.72
C ALA A 332 25.78 -4.14 -26.88
N THR A 333 24.49 -3.87 -26.82
CA THR A 333 23.95 -2.81 -25.97
C THR A 333 23.62 -3.34 -24.60
N THR A 334 24.28 -2.79 -23.57
CA THR A 334 24.02 -3.10 -22.17
C THR A 334 23.31 -1.93 -21.52
N TYR A 335 22.27 -2.23 -20.75
CA TYR A 335 21.51 -1.19 -20.03
C TYR A 335 21.95 -1.14 -18.58
N SER A 336 22.19 0.07 -18.09
CA SER A 336 22.44 0.32 -16.68
C SER A 336 21.14 0.73 -15.99
N PHE A 337 20.74 -0.08 -15.03
CA PHE A 337 19.54 0.20 -14.23
C PHE A 337 19.91 0.81 -12.89
N VAL A 338 19.07 1.72 -12.42
CA VAL A 338 19.11 2.19 -11.03
C VAL A 338 18.72 1.01 -10.12
N HIS A 339 19.44 0.80 -9.04
CA HIS A 339 19.09 -0.26 -8.10
C HIS A 339 17.87 0.11 -7.25
N SER A 340 17.14 -0.88 -6.80
CA SER A 340 15.94 -0.70 -5.97
C SER A 340 16.28 -0.13 -4.60
N GLY A 341 15.44 0.76 -4.08
CA GLY A 341 15.54 1.31 -2.73
C GLY A 341 16.36 2.58 -2.59
N VAL A 342 16.74 3.23 -3.69
CA VAL A 342 17.47 4.52 -3.68
C VAL A 342 16.72 5.59 -2.90
N THR A 343 15.40 5.61 -3.00
CA THR A 343 14.57 6.69 -2.44
C THR A 343 14.06 6.41 -1.02
N LYS A 344 14.54 5.37 -0.33
CA LYS A 344 14.04 4.97 1.00
C LYS A 344 14.11 6.06 2.08
N SER A 345 15.04 7.02 1.93
CA SER A 345 15.19 8.16 2.85
C SER A 345 14.01 9.13 2.83
N LEU A 346 13.18 9.10 1.78
CA LEU A 346 11.99 9.94 1.68
C LEU A 346 10.79 9.39 2.47
N GLY A 347 10.89 8.19 3.04
CA GLY A 347 9.80 7.62 3.83
C GLY A 347 8.50 7.45 3.04
N ASN A 348 7.36 7.83 3.64
CA ASN A 348 6.04 7.88 2.97
C ASN A 348 5.91 9.07 2.02
N GLY A 349 6.93 9.93 1.95
CA GLY A 349 6.89 11.16 1.19
C GLY A 349 6.96 10.98 -0.31
N THR A 350 6.79 12.08 -1.00
CA THR A 350 6.99 12.24 -2.44
C THR A 350 8.21 13.12 -2.67
N GLY A 351 9.00 12.81 -3.68
CA GLY A 351 10.19 13.59 -4.00
C GLY A 351 11.07 12.91 -5.05
N ILE A 352 12.26 13.44 -5.18
CA ILE A 352 13.31 12.88 -6.04
C ILE A 352 14.58 12.73 -5.24
N ILE A 353 15.35 11.69 -5.54
CA ILE A 353 16.72 11.52 -5.05
C ILE A 353 17.66 11.53 -6.26
N GLU A 354 18.65 12.40 -6.23
CA GLU A 354 19.72 12.36 -7.19
C GLU A 354 20.60 11.13 -6.90
N TYR A 355 20.81 10.31 -7.92
CA TYR A 355 21.57 9.10 -7.84
C TYR A 355 22.59 9.01 -8.97
N THR A 356 23.86 8.83 -8.60
CA THR A 356 24.94 8.60 -9.55
C THR A 356 25.28 7.11 -9.60
N HIS A 357 25.14 6.52 -10.77
CA HIS A 357 25.57 5.13 -11.01
C HIS A 357 26.76 5.07 -11.96
N THR A 358 27.55 4.04 -11.81
CA THR A 358 28.65 3.72 -12.69
C THR A 358 28.16 2.74 -13.76
N ASN A 359 28.31 3.11 -15.02
CA ASN A 359 28.15 2.18 -16.12
C ASN A 359 29.36 1.28 -16.20
N THR A 360 29.12 0.00 -16.41
CA THR A 360 30.18 -0.99 -16.62
C THR A 360 29.98 -1.70 -17.96
N ASP A 361 31.08 -2.03 -18.64
CA ASP A 361 31.06 -2.91 -19.81
C ASP A 361 30.80 -4.38 -19.42
N ALA A 362 30.87 -5.28 -20.39
CA ALA A 362 30.65 -6.71 -20.18
C ALA A 362 31.75 -7.33 -19.28
N GLU A 363 32.92 -6.75 -19.28
CA GLU A 363 34.10 -7.13 -18.49
C GLU A 363 34.09 -6.52 -17.07
N GLY A 364 33.09 -5.68 -16.77
CA GLY A 364 32.95 -5.02 -15.46
C GLY A 364 33.79 -3.75 -15.30
N THR A 365 34.43 -3.26 -16.38
CA THR A 365 35.21 -2.03 -16.37
C THR A 365 34.27 -0.82 -16.42
N SER A 366 34.57 0.22 -15.63
CA SER A 366 33.80 1.45 -15.65
C SER A 366 33.89 2.15 -17.01
N THR A 367 32.74 2.41 -17.63
CA THR A 367 32.61 3.16 -18.88
C THR A 367 32.10 4.60 -18.65
N GLY A 368 32.05 5.01 -17.40
CA GLY A 368 31.63 6.35 -16.99
C GLY A 368 30.55 6.33 -15.92
N THR A 369 30.21 7.51 -15.44
CA THR A 369 29.13 7.71 -14.47
C THR A 369 27.99 8.47 -15.10
N LYS A 370 26.77 8.20 -14.66
CA LYS A 370 25.56 8.93 -15.02
C LYS A 370 24.78 9.28 -13.77
N THR A 371 24.44 10.54 -13.66
CA THR A 371 23.56 11.04 -12.59
C THR A 371 22.14 11.15 -13.11
N VAL A 372 21.18 10.62 -12.36
CA VAL A 372 19.76 10.61 -12.69
C VAL A 372 18.93 10.96 -11.45
N ASN A 373 17.75 11.51 -11.68
CA ASN A 373 16.79 11.75 -10.64
C ASN A 373 15.86 10.53 -10.50
N VAL A 374 15.82 9.92 -9.32
CA VAL A 374 14.95 8.78 -9.03
C VAL A 374 13.69 9.29 -8.32
N PRO A 375 12.53 9.23 -8.96
CA PRO A 375 11.29 9.74 -8.39
C PRO A 375 10.67 8.77 -7.40
N ARG A 376 9.98 9.33 -6.41
CA ARG A 376 9.15 8.63 -5.45
C ARG A 376 7.82 9.33 -5.29
N TYR A 377 6.73 8.60 -5.39
CA TYR A 377 5.39 9.09 -5.13
C TYR A 377 4.76 8.33 -3.97
N ARG A 378 4.51 9.01 -2.86
CA ARG A 378 3.83 8.45 -1.69
C ARG A 378 4.39 7.08 -1.25
N GLY A 379 5.71 6.96 -1.20
CA GLY A 379 6.38 5.73 -0.83
C GLY A 379 6.71 4.77 -1.97
N ILE A 380 6.20 4.98 -3.17
CA ILE A 380 6.46 4.13 -4.34
C ILE A 380 7.57 4.74 -5.19
N GLU A 381 8.68 4.01 -5.33
CA GLU A 381 9.81 4.36 -6.18
C GLU A 381 9.50 4.07 -7.65
N ASN A 382 9.93 4.93 -8.56
CA ASN A 382 9.71 4.81 -10.01
C ASN A 382 8.26 4.47 -10.40
N PRO A 383 7.24 5.22 -9.93
CA PRO A 383 5.84 4.84 -10.13
C PRO A 383 5.44 4.77 -11.60
N PHE A 384 5.99 5.65 -12.45
CA PHE A 384 5.58 5.89 -13.84
C PHE A 384 6.72 5.86 -14.84
N GLY A 385 7.70 4.98 -14.67
CA GLY A 385 8.81 4.92 -15.61
C GLY A 385 9.92 3.97 -15.21
N HIS A 386 11.12 4.21 -15.65
CA HIS A 386 12.36 3.46 -15.50
C HIS A 386 12.39 2.19 -16.34
N VAL A 387 11.56 1.19 -16.05
CA VAL A 387 11.43 -0.05 -16.84
C VAL A 387 9.99 -0.31 -17.22
N TRP A 388 9.77 -1.06 -18.29
CA TRP A 388 8.45 -1.53 -18.65
C TRP A 388 7.94 -2.50 -17.60
N LYS A 389 6.70 -2.30 -17.15
CA LYS A 389 6.06 -3.14 -16.15
C LYS A 389 5.12 -4.14 -16.81
N ASN A 390 5.36 -5.42 -16.53
CA ASN A 390 4.39 -6.45 -16.88
C ASN A 390 3.17 -6.35 -15.97
N VAL A 391 1.98 -6.38 -16.56
CA VAL A 391 0.72 -6.48 -15.83
C VAL A 391 0.12 -7.86 -16.01
N ILE A 392 -0.61 -8.33 -14.98
CA ILE A 392 -1.15 -9.69 -14.97
C ILE A 392 -2.64 -9.74 -15.31
N ASP A 393 -3.37 -8.70 -14.98
CA ASP A 393 -4.84 -8.61 -15.11
C ASP A 393 -5.32 -8.22 -16.51
N VAL A 394 -4.43 -7.79 -17.40
CA VAL A 394 -4.74 -7.43 -18.78
C VAL A 394 -3.86 -8.24 -19.73
N VAL A 395 -4.48 -8.85 -20.71
CA VAL A 395 -3.79 -9.61 -21.77
C VAL A 395 -4.31 -9.15 -23.13
N VAL A 396 -3.39 -8.83 -24.01
CA VAL A 396 -3.69 -8.65 -25.44
C VAL A 396 -3.37 -9.97 -26.13
N ALA A 397 -4.36 -10.61 -26.71
CA ALA A 397 -4.24 -11.92 -27.30
C ALA A 397 -4.58 -11.91 -28.79
N GLY A 398 -3.94 -12.85 -29.51
CA GLY A 398 -4.23 -13.11 -30.91
C GLY A 398 -3.61 -12.12 -31.89
N THR A 399 -3.98 -12.29 -33.13
CA THR A 399 -3.55 -11.44 -34.27
C THR A 399 -4.47 -10.22 -34.46
N ASP A 400 -5.62 -10.23 -33.80
CA ASP A 400 -6.66 -9.19 -33.84
C ASP A 400 -6.54 -8.16 -32.74
N ASN A 401 -5.52 -8.29 -31.88
CA ASN A 401 -5.30 -7.42 -30.70
C ASN A 401 -6.46 -7.38 -29.71
N SER A 402 -7.24 -8.46 -29.61
CA SER A 402 -8.30 -8.58 -28.62
C SER A 402 -7.76 -8.42 -27.20
N VAL A 403 -8.43 -7.62 -26.38
CA VAL A 403 -8.03 -7.34 -25.00
C VAL A 403 -8.92 -8.10 -24.04
N TYR A 404 -8.29 -8.80 -23.14
CA TYR A 404 -8.94 -9.58 -22.10
C TYR A 404 -8.54 -9.05 -20.73
N ILE A 405 -9.52 -8.89 -19.82
CA ILE A 405 -9.30 -8.38 -18.46
C ILE A 405 -9.84 -9.40 -17.46
N CYS A 406 -9.05 -9.69 -16.43
CA CYS A 406 -9.49 -10.46 -15.27
C CYS A 406 -9.50 -9.56 -14.02
N LYS A 407 -10.63 -9.52 -13.33
CA LYS A 407 -10.80 -8.77 -12.08
C LYS A 407 -10.59 -9.64 -10.84
N ASP A 408 -10.65 -10.95 -11.01
CA ASP A 408 -10.48 -11.92 -9.94
C ASP A 408 -9.01 -12.27 -9.78
N TYR A 409 -8.37 -11.70 -8.76
CA TYR A 409 -6.94 -11.90 -8.48
C TYR A 409 -6.59 -13.37 -8.19
N THR A 410 -7.55 -14.19 -7.78
CA THR A 410 -7.33 -15.62 -7.51
C THR A 410 -7.13 -16.43 -8.80
N LYS A 411 -7.61 -15.90 -9.92
CA LYS A 411 -7.56 -16.51 -11.25
C LYS A 411 -6.43 -15.99 -12.14
N PHE A 412 -5.67 -14.99 -11.69
CA PHE A 412 -4.62 -14.41 -12.49
C PHE A 412 -3.63 -15.44 -13.00
N GLY A 413 -3.52 -15.53 -14.32
CA GLY A 413 -2.36 -16.04 -15.05
C GLY A 413 -2.07 -17.52 -15.01
N THR A 414 -3.03 -18.37 -14.74
CA THR A 414 -2.84 -19.82 -14.92
C THR A 414 -3.06 -20.22 -16.40
N PHE A 415 -2.09 -19.86 -17.25
CA PHE A 415 -2.09 -20.35 -18.64
C PHE A 415 -1.10 -21.49 -18.79
N GLU A 416 -1.55 -22.64 -19.24
CA GLU A 416 -0.66 -23.70 -19.69
C GLU A 416 -0.12 -23.33 -21.08
N GLY A 417 1.18 -23.45 -21.25
CA GLY A 417 1.81 -23.53 -22.54
C GLY A 417 2.07 -22.22 -23.30
N GLY A 418 2.88 -21.35 -22.77
CA GLY A 418 3.58 -20.41 -23.63
C GLY A 418 3.27 -18.92 -23.42
N THR A 419 3.90 -18.10 -24.25
CA THR A 419 3.90 -16.64 -24.16
C THR A 419 2.64 -15.99 -24.71
N ASN A 420 1.85 -16.68 -25.51
CA ASN A 420 0.64 -16.16 -26.18
C ASN A 420 -0.54 -17.11 -25.96
N PRO A 421 -1.33 -16.90 -24.89
CA PRO A 421 -2.52 -17.72 -24.65
C PRO A 421 -3.58 -17.51 -25.73
N THR A 422 -4.35 -18.56 -26.04
CA THR A 422 -5.50 -18.47 -26.96
C THR A 422 -6.68 -17.81 -26.24
N ALA A 423 -7.68 -17.36 -27.02
CA ALA A 423 -8.92 -16.80 -26.46
C ALA A 423 -9.60 -17.78 -25.50
N GLU A 424 -9.68 -19.07 -25.88
CA GLU A 424 -10.29 -20.12 -25.06
C GLU A 424 -9.54 -20.31 -23.73
N GLN A 425 -8.20 -20.28 -23.74
CA GLN A 425 -7.38 -20.37 -22.53
C GLN A 425 -7.61 -19.19 -21.62
N LEU A 426 -7.73 -17.98 -22.17
CA LEU A 426 -8.01 -16.77 -21.41
C LEU A 426 -9.38 -16.83 -20.76
N ILE A 427 -10.43 -17.20 -21.50
CA ILE A 427 -11.79 -17.35 -20.99
C ILE A 427 -11.84 -18.43 -19.91
N ALA A 428 -11.21 -19.59 -20.15
CA ALA A 428 -11.15 -20.67 -19.16
C ALA A 428 -10.42 -20.25 -17.87
N ALA A 429 -9.45 -19.34 -17.97
CA ALA A 429 -8.75 -18.74 -16.82
C ALA A 429 -9.52 -17.57 -16.18
N GLY A 430 -10.75 -17.28 -16.62
CA GLY A 430 -11.60 -16.23 -16.03
C GLY A 430 -11.29 -14.82 -16.51
N TYR A 431 -10.64 -14.69 -17.66
CA TYR A 431 -10.49 -13.40 -18.33
C TYR A 431 -11.69 -13.14 -19.26
N GLU A 432 -12.17 -11.93 -19.24
CA GLU A 432 -13.31 -11.49 -20.05
C GLU A 432 -12.82 -10.67 -21.24
N LEU A 433 -13.32 -10.98 -22.44
CA LEU A 433 -13.09 -10.17 -23.62
C LEU A 433 -13.67 -8.77 -23.40
N GLN A 434 -12.88 -7.77 -23.73
CA GLN A 434 -13.32 -6.38 -23.69
C GLN A 434 -13.68 -5.90 -25.09
N ASP A 435 -14.89 -5.38 -25.25
CA ASP A 435 -15.31 -4.73 -26.48
C ASP A 435 -14.94 -3.23 -26.40
N PHE A 436 -14.06 -2.83 -27.31
CA PHE A 436 -13.66 -1.45 -27.46
C PHE A 436 -14.54 -0.80 -28.54
N LYS A 437 -15.45 0.08 -28.14
CA LYS A 437 -16.08 0.98 -29.10
C LYS A 437 -15.12 2.08 -29.44
N GLU A 438 -14.79 2.20 -30.73
CA GLU A 438 -14.00 3.32 -31.23
C GLU A 438 -14.65 4.65 -30.82
N SER A 439 -13.80 5.54 -30.33
CA SER A 439 -14.21 6.91 -30.10
C SER A 439 -14.49 7.60 -31.43
N THR A 440 -15.60 8.30 -31.55
CA THR A 440 -15.89 9.20 -32.67
C THR A 440 -14.95 10.43 -32.71
N ILE A 441 -14.06 10.55 -31.75
CA ILE A 441 -13.04 11.58 -31.70
C ILE A 441 -11.82 11.06 -32.46
N THR A 442 -11.35 11.84 -33.39
CA THR A 442 -10.11 11.61 -34.13
C THR A 442 -8.90 11.69 -33.16
N GLY A 443 -8.63 10.60 -32.45
CA GLY A 443 -7.53 10.46 -31.52
C GLY A 443 -7.38 9.00 -31.11
N GLN A 444 -6.17 8.59 -30.84
CA GLN A 444 -5.79 7.20 -30.58
C GLN A 444 -6.07 6.75 -29.13
N TYR A 445 -7.15 7.13 -28.51
CA TYR A 445 -7.47 6.64 -27.17
C TYR A 445 -8.87 6.07 -27.08
N VAL A 446 -8.98 5.05 -26.29
CA VAL A 446 -10.23 4.33 -26.04
C VAL A 446 -11.13 5.18 -25.15
N LYS A 447 -12.27 5.63 -25.69
CA LYS A 447 -13.22 6.47 -24.98
C LYS A 447 -13.97 5.72 -23.87
N LYS A 448 -14.26 4.45 -24.08
CA LYS A 448 -14.99 3.60 -23.14
C LYS A 448 -14.69 2.13 -23.41
N LEU A 449 -14.31 1.41 -22.37
CA LEU A 449 -14.36 -0.04 -22.35
C LEU A 449 -15.79 -0.45 -22.02
N VAL A 450 -16.47 -1.14 -22.91
CA VAL A 450 -17.81 -1.68 -22.68
C VAL A 450 -17.68 -3.19 -22.62
N ASN A 451 -18.05 -3.77 -21.50
CA ASN A 451 -18.25 -5.20 -21.41
C ASN A 451 -19.61 -5.51 -22.06
N ASN A 452 -19.66 -6.48 -22.96
CA ASN A 452 -20.88 -6.88 -23.67
C ASN A 452 -21.84 -7.76 -22.84
N ASN A 453 -21.65 -7.80 -21.50
CA ASN A 453 -22.58 -8.47 -20.57
C ASN A 453 -23.48 -7.49 -19.85
#